data_0524ed21917e8a16411ccbad2606c9a7
#
_entry.id   0524ed21917e8a16411ccbad2606c9a7
#
_cell.length_a   1.000
_cell.length_b   1.000
_cell.length_c   1.000
_cell.angle_alpha   90.00
_cell.angle_beta   90.00
_cell.angle_gamma   90.00
#
_symmetry.space_group_name_H-M   'P 1'
#
loop_
_entity.id
_entity.type
_entity.pdbx_description
1 polymer ?
#
loop_
_entity_poly.entity_id
_entity_poly.type
_entity_poly.pdbx_seq_one_letter_code
_entity_poly.pdbx_strand_id
1 'polypeptide(L)'
;MAIAKMKLVSISGDNEYLDDVLLRFVDLDCMHPEPASKFVDSVHGLTTLNDENPVSELLNHFYEIVEDMKLDVKEMKSRDKDYDVKKMQETLDTYYHRYSKALAVRKDLEKVIHENEDALVQVRNIESSDLNLDDLFECEYIKIRFGRLPLDSVEKLQYYRNHPFVFKSFNSDQTYSWCVYITTAKFEGDVDNIFSSLYFERIRIPEFVHGTPERAKEMLQEEIDSDVLQLAHVDEVMEAIKAECSDEFAYIKAELEFINHTYEARKYVVGL
;
A
#
# COMPACT_ATOMS: atom_id res chain seq x y z
N MET A 1 4.64 48.71 12.00
CA MET A 1 5.67 47.91 11.37
C MET A 1 7.01 48.45 11.84
N ALA A 2 7.83 47.63 12.52
CA ALA A 2 9.19 48.00 12.92
C ALA A 2 10.09 47.74 11.72
N ILE A 3 10.76 48.76 11.22
CA ILE A 3 11.75 48.65 10.12
C ILE A 3 13.08 48.27 10.77
N ALA A 4 13.51 47.01 10.59
CA ALA A 4 14.84 46.58 11.02
C ALA A 4 15.89 47.21 10.11
N LYS A 5 16.91 47.84 10.70
CA LYS A 5 18.06 48.35 9.97
C LYS A 5 18.98 47.17 9.63
N MET A 6 19.12 46.88 8.36
CA MET A 6 20.04 45.85 7.86
C MET A 6 21.36 46.49 7.42
N LYS A 7 22.45 45.76 7.55
CA LYS A 7 23.79 46.11 7.05
C LYS A 7 24.26 45.00 6.12
N LEU A 8 24.84 45.37 4.99
CA LEU A 8 25.52 44.43 4.12
C LEU A 8 26.85 44.05 4.77
N VAL A 9 27.09 42.75 4.91
CA VAL A 9 28.36 42.19 5.43
C VAL A 9 28.95 41.32 4.34
N SER A 10 30.23 41.53 4.04
CA SER A 10 31.01 40.71 3.14
C SER A 10 32.06 39.94 3.95
N ILE A 11 32.12 38.65 3.79
CA ILE A 11 33.08 37.77 4.44
C ILE A 11 33.98 37.18 3.37
N SER A 12 35.30 37.35 3.50
CA SER A 12 36.28 36.76 2.62
C SER A 12 37.29 35.94 3.42
N GLY A 13 37.68 34.81 2.90
CA GLY A 13 38.61 33.89 3.55
C GLY A 13 39.17 32.86 2.57
N ASP A 14 40.02 31.98 3.08
CA ASP A 14 40.54 30.84 2.35
C ASP A 14 39.48 29.77 2.18
N ASN A 15 39.51 29.07 1.04
CA ASN A 15 38.55 28.00 0.71
C ASN A 15 38.62 26.83 1.71
N GLU A 16 39.74 26.63 2.37
CA GLU A 16 39.94 25.64 3.42
C GLU A 16 38.96 25.82 4.61
N TYR A 17 38.52 27.05 4.87
CA TYR A 17 37.59 27.37 5.96
C TYR A 17 36.15 27.53 5.50
N LEU A 18 35.85 27.29 4.23
CA LEU A 18 34.52 27.54 3.64
C LEU A 18 33.41 26.82 4.38
N ASP A 19 33.53 25.51 4.54
CA ASP A 19 32.50 24.68 5.17
C ASP A 19 32.31 25.07 6.65
N ASP A 20 33.38 25.34 7.39
CA ASP A 20 33.28 25.78 8.80
C ASP A 20 32.57 27.14 8.91
N VAL A 21 32.76 28.04 7.95
CA VAL A 21 32.08 29.33 7.91
C VAL A 21 30.63 29.18 7.52
N LEU A 22 30.33 28.39 6.52
CA LEU A 22 28.92 28.09 6.09
C LEU A 22 28.14 27.45 7.17
N LEU A 23 28.73 26.52 7.93
CA LEU A 23 28.08 25.84 9.06
C LEU A 23 27.70 26.84 10.15
N ARG A 24 28.61 27.78 10.50
CA ARG A 24 28.30 28.84 11.47
C ARG A 24 27.28 29.83 10.94
N PHE A 25 27.26 30.04 9.62
CA PHE A 25 26.36 30.96 8.93
C PHE A 25 24.92 30.47 8.96
N VAL A 26 24.69 29.18 8.75
CA VAL A 26 23.36 28.52 8.83
C VAL A 26 22.77 28.62 10.25
N ASP A 27 23.62 28.63 11.28
CA ASP A 27 23.17 28.78 12.67
C ASP A 27 22.78 30.20 13.05
N LEU A 28 23.10 31.20 12.21
CA LEU A 28 22.82 32.60 12.48
C LEU A 28 21.48 33.04 11.87
N ASP A 29 20.39 32.83 12.58
CA ASP A 29 19.02 33.23 12.17
C ASP A 29 18.85 34.74 11.87
N CYS A 30 19.89 35.53 12.07
CA CYS A 30 19.89 36.98 11.86
C CYS A 30 20.49 37.43 10.52
N MET A 31 20.97 36.53 9.67
CA MET A 31 21.58 36.84 8.37
C MET A 31 20.68 36.43 7.22
N HIS A 32 20.63 37.29 6.20
CA HIS A 32 19.92 37.02 4.95
C HIS A 32 20.93 36.96 3.81
N PRO A 33 21.23 35.78 3.25
CA PRO A 33 22.24 35.66 2.20
C PRO A 33 21.76 36.26 0.87
N GLU A 34 22.65 36.91 0.17
CA GLU A 34 22.42 37.42 -1.18
C GLU A 34 23.02 36.47 -2.21
N PRO A 35 22.36 36.16 -3.33
CA PRO A 35 22.86 35.23 -4.33
C PRO A 35 24.20 35.68 -4.90
N ALA A 36 25.18 34.80 -4.96
CA ALA A 36 26.51 35.01 -5.48
C ALA A 36 26.51 35.52 -6.94
N SER A 37 25.54 35.10 -7.75
CA SER A 37 25.35 35.51 -9.13
C SER A 37 25.28 37.04 -9.32
N LYS A 38 24.83 37.78 -8.31
CA LYS A 38 24.81 39.26 -8.37
C LYS A 38 26.20 39.88 -8.37
N PHE A 39 27.22 39.15 -7.95
CA PHE A 39 28.58 39.67 -7.76
C PHE A 39 29.57 39.16 -8.83
N VAL A 40 29.27 38.04 -9.49
CA VAL A 40 30.13 37.42 -10.52
C VAL A 40 30.39 38.35 -11.69
N ASP A 41 29.38 39.11 -12.11
CA ASP A 41 29.52 40.05 -13.25
C ASP A 41 30.30 41.31 -12.91
N SER A 42 30.56 41.60 -11.64
CA SER A 42 31.21 42.83 -11.18
C SER A 42 32.73 42.71 -10.97
N VAL A 43 33.26 41.48 -10.85
CA VAL A 43 34.68 41.22 -10.59
C VAL A 43 35.20 40.10 -11.50
N HIS A 44 36.22 40.42 -12.33
CA HIS A 44 36.83 39.42 -13.21
C HIS A 44 37.54 38.32 -12.43
N GLY A 45 37.19 37.06 -12.77
CA GLY A 45 37.79 35.85 -12.19
C GLY A 45 36.98 35.20 -11.08
N LEU A 46 35.89 35.82 -10.61
CA LEU A 46 35.01 35.17 -9.66
C LEU A 46 34.10 34.16 -10.36
N THR A 47 33.99 32.94 -9.80
CA THR A 47 33.09 31.89 -10.24
C THR A 47 32.18 31.47 -9.10
N THR A 48 30.95 31.06 -9.43
CA THR A 48 30.08 30.42 -8.44
C THR A 48 30.54 28.99 -8.14
N LEU A 49 30.49 28.59 -6.91
CA LEU A 49 30.78 27.21 -6.52
C LEU A 49 29.56 26.34 -6.88
N ASN A 50 29.63 25.66 -8.03
CA ASN A 50 28.58 24.79 -8.55
C ASN A 50 28.96 23.31 -8.34
N ASP A 51 29.29 22.93 -7.11
CA ASP A 51 29.52 21.54 -6.80
C ASP A 51 28.16 20.79 -6.78
N GLU A 52 28.12 19.60 -7.40
CA GLU A 52 26.96 18.76 -7.31
C GLU A 52 26.75 18.31 -5.85
N ASN A 53 25.53 18.42 -5.38
CA ASN A 53 25.18 17.97 -4.03
C ASN A 53 25.14 16.44 -3.96
N PRO A 54 26.07 15.78 -3.26
CA PRO A 54 26.20 14.32 -3.28
C PRO A 54 25.09 13.61 -2.52
N VAL A 55 24.28 14.34 -1.73
CA VAL A 55 23.25 13.74 -0.88
C VAL A 55 21.82 14.06 -1.30
N SER A 56 21.61 14.87 -2.33
CA SER A 56 20.26 15.30 -2.71
C SER A 56 19.37 14.14 -3.13
N GLU A 57 19.89 13.18 -3.88
CA GLU A 57 19.15 11.99 -4.28
C GLU A 57 18.85 11.09 -3.09
N LEU A 58 19.81 10.89 -2.19
CA LEU A 58 19.64 10.08 -0.99
C LEU A 58 18.64 10.72 -0.01
N LEU A 59 18.64 12.05 0.10
CA LEU A 59 17.67 12.76 0.95
C LEU A 59 16.24 12.61 0.41
N ASN A 60 16.06 12.69 -0.90
CA ASN A 60 14.75 12.43 -1.52
C ASN A 60 14.31 10.98 -1.27
N HIS A 61 15.20 10.03 -1.48
CA HIS A 61 14.93 8.62 -1.21
C HIS A 61 14.59 8.35 0.27
N PHE A 62 15.29 9.04 1.19
CA PHE A 62 14.95 8.99 2.62
C PHE A 62 13.50 9.42 2.88
N TYR A 63 13.06 10.54 2.29
CA TYR A 63 11.69 11.02 2.49
C TYR A 63 10.64 10.08 1.88
N GLU A 64 10.91 9.48 0.73
CA GLU A 64 10.05 8.46 0.13
C GLU A 64 9.88 7.24 1.07
N ILE A 65 10.98 6.73 1.63
CA ILE A 65 10.96 5.63 2.59
C ILE A 65 10.15 5.99 3.84
N VAL A 66 10.36 7.18 4.40
CA VAL A 66 9.67 7.66 5.60
C VAL A 66 8.16 7.77 5.36
N GLU A 67 7.75 8.27 4.18
CA GLU A 67 6.34 8.36 3.77
C GLU A 67 5.72 6.97 3.60
N ASP A 68 6.38 6.07 2.89
CA ASP A 68 5.92 4.68 2.66
C ASP A 68 5.76 3.90 3.98
N MET A 69 6.71 4.05 4.88
CA MET A 69 6.69 3.43 6.20
C MET A 69 5.73 4.14 7.16
N LYS A 70 5.26 5.35 6.83
CA LYS A 70 4.48 6.23 7.73
C LYS A 70 5.19 6.40 9.07
N LEU A 71 6.50 6.69 9.01
CA LEU A 71 7.35 6.82 10.18
C LEU A 71 7.39 8.29 10.64
N ASP A 72 7.14 8.51 11.93
CA ASP A 72 7.34 9.83 12.54
C ASP A 72 8.80 9.93 13.03
N VAL A 73 9.62 10.64 12.25
CA VAL A 73 11.05 10.79 12.51
C VAL A 73 11.30 11.95 13.43
N LYS A 74 11.86 11.67 14.60
CA LYS A 74 12.20 12.69 15.60
C LYS A 74 13.22 13.71 15.07
N GLU A 75 13.07 14.95 15.50
CA GLU A 75 14.08 15.99 15.28
C GLU A 75 15.33 15.68 16.10
N MET A 76 16.46 15.58 15.42
CA MET A 76 17.78 15.42 16.05
C MET A 76 18.74 16.47 15.49
N LYS A 77 19.65 16.96 16.33
CA LYS A 77 20.75 17.80 15.87
C LYS A 77 22.00 16.92 15.86
N SER A 78 22.49 16.63 14.67
CA SER A 78 23.78 15.97 14.46
C SER A 78 24.68 16.88 13.65
N ARG A 79 25.98 16.81 13.88
CA ARG A 79 27.00 17.60 13.24
C ARG A 79 28.27 16.77 13.18
N ASP A 80 28.17 15.56 12.68
CA ASP A 80 29.36 14.74 12.50
C ASP A 80 30.10 15.20 11.24
N LYS A 81 31.43 15.42 11.36
CA LYS A 81 32.26 15.77 10.22
C LYS A 81 32.69 14.55 9.40
N ASP A 82 32.61 13.36 10.01
CA ASP A 82 33.01 12.08 9.40
C ASP A 82 31.80 11.24 8.99
N TYR A 83 30.87 11.81 8.18
CA TYR A 83 29.73 11.11 7.68
C TYR A 83 30.07 10.14 6.54
N ASP A 84 29.51 8.96 6.59
CA ASP A 84 29.61 7.95 5.53
C ASP A 84 28.25 7.80 4.80
N VAL A 85 28.10 8.54 3.69
CA VAL A 85 26.87 8.53 2.87
C VAL A 85 26.52 7.13 2.40
N LYS A 86 27.51 6.29 2.08
CA LYS A 86 27.28 4.94 1.61
C LYS A 86 26.71 4.06 2.71
N LYS A 87 27.24 4.19 3.92
CA LYS A 87 26.71 3.47 5.09
C LYS A 87 25.29 3.90 5.43
N MET A 88 24.98 5.21 5.33
CA MET A 88 23.61 5.71 5.52
C MET A 88 22.64 5.08 4.52
N GLN A 89 23.02 5.03 3.24
CA GLN A 89 22.22 4.41 2.20
C GLN A 89 22.01 2.91 2.47
N GLU A 90 23.06 2.16 2.77
CA GLU A 90 22.97 0.73 3.10
C GLU A 90 22.03 0.47 4.30
N THR A 91 22.06 1.34 5.29
CA THR A 91 21.17 1.26 6.46
C THR A 91 19.71 1.48 6.06
N LEU A 92 19.43 2.54 5.30
CA LEU A 92 18.08 2.84 4.81
C LEU A 92 17.53 1.68 3.98
N ASP A 93 18.30 1.21 3.01
CA ASP A 93 17.92 0.11 2.12
C ASP A 93 17.64 -1.18 2.90
N THR A 94 18.43 -1.45 3.94
CA THR A 94 18.27 -2.64 4.79
C THR A 94 16.92 -2.62 5.54
N TYR A 95 16.60 -1.53 6.22
CA TYR A 95 15.34 -1.42 6.95
C TYR A 95 14.14 -1.38 6.01
N TYR A 96 14.24 -0.62 4.92
CA TYR A 96 13.16 -0.54 3.93
C TYR A 96 12.89 -1.89 3.26
N HIS A 97 13.93 -2.65 2.96
CA HIS A 97 13.76 -3.99 2.40
C HIS A 97 13.06 -4.96 3.38
N ARG A 98 13.40 -4.91 4.67
CA ARG A 98 12.72 -5.69 5.71
C ARG A 98 11.25 -5.30 5.82
N TYR A 99 10.97 -3.99 5.85
CA TYR A 99 9.62 -3.46 5.94
C TYR A 99 8.77 -3.80 4.70
N SER A 100 9.31 -3.60 3.50
CA SER A 100 8.60 -3.87 2.25
C SER A 100 8.26 -5.35 2.06
N LYS A 101 9.11 -6.27 2.54
CA LYS A 101 8.79 -7.69 2.59
C LYS A 101 7.60 -7.98 3.52
N ALA A 102 7.60 -7.43 4.72
CA ALA A 102 6.49 -7.58 5.65
C ALA A 102 5.18 -6.97 5.08
N LEU A 103 5.28 -5.81 4.44
CA LEU A 103 4.15 -5.16 3.78
C LEU A 103 3.58 -5.99 2.62
N ALA A 104 4.43 -6.69 1.86
CA ALA A 104 3.98 -7.60 0.80
C ALA A 104 3.18 -8.77 1.39
N VAL A 105 3.71 -9.43 2.43
CA VAL A 105 3.01 -10.51 3.14
C VAL A 105 1.68 -10.03 3.72
N ARG A 106 1.65 -8.83 4.31
CA ARG A 106 0.44 -8.20 4.83
C ARG A 106 -0.64 -8.07 3.76
N LYS A 107 -0.26 -7.53 2.58
CA LYS A 107 -1.19 -7.35 1.45
C LYS A 107 -1.72 -8.68 0.90
N ASP A 108 -0.88 -9.71 0.85
CA ASP A 108 -1.29 -11.04 0.39
C ASP A 108 -2.28 -11.67 1.39
N LEU A 109 -2.02 -11.56 2.70
CA LEU A 109 -2.95 -12.03 3.74
C LEU A 109 -4.28 -11.28 3.70
N GLU A 110 -4.28 -9.96 3.57
CA GLU A 110 -5.51 -9.16 3.45
C GLU A 110 -6.36 -9.61 2.24
N LYS A 111 -5.69 -9.91 1.13
CA LYS A 111 -6.37 -10.39 -0.07
C LYS A 111 -7.00 -11.77 0.15
N VAL A 112 -6.27 -12.72 0.76
CA VAL A 112 -6.78 -14.07 1.04
C VAL A 112 -7.94 -14.02 2.04
N ILE A 113 -7.82 -13.23 3.11
CA ILE A 113 -8.90 -13.02 4.08
C ILE A 113 -10.16 -12.52 3.36
N HIS A 114 -10.03 -11.50 2.51
CA HIS A 114 -11.17 -10.96 1.79
C HIS A 114 -11.81 -11.98 0.83
N GLU A 115 -11.00 -12.75 0.09
CA GLU A 115 -11.49 -13.83 -0.78
C GLU A 115 -12.24 -14.90 0.01
N ASN A 116 -11.74 -15.29 1.18
CA ASN A 116 -12.38 -16.28 2.06
C ASN A 116 -13.65 -15.72 2.72
N GLU A 117 -13.68 -14.45 3.11
CA GLU A 117 -14.89 -13.79 3.62
C GLU A 117 -16.00 -13.73 2.58
N ASP A 118 -15.66 -13.39 1.34
CA ASP A 118 -16.60 -13.38 0.22
C ASP A 118 -17.14 -14.78 -0.07
N ALA A 119 -16.26 -15.79 -0.04
CA ALA A 119 -16.68 -17.19 -0.19
C ALA A 119 -17.60 -17.63 0.95
N LEU A 120 -17.28 -17.26 2.18
CA LEU A 120 -18.08 -17.57 3.37
C LEU A 120 -19.49 -16.99 3.28
N VAL A 121 -19.64 -15.76 2.81
CA VAL A 121 -20.96 -15.14 2.57
C VAL A 121 -21.77 -15.97 1.55
N GLN A 122 -21.12 -16.45 0.50
CA GLN A 122 -21.78 -17.23 -0.54
C GLN A 122 -22.19 -18.62 -0.04
N VAL A 123 -21.32 -19.28 0.74
CA VAL A 123 -21.58 -20.58 1.33
C VAL A 123 -22.74 -20.52 2.34
N ARG A 124 -22.82 -19.47 3.16
CA ARG A 124 -23.94 -19.25 4.10
C ARG A 124 -25.30 -19.21 3.40
N ASN A 125 -25.35 -18.66 2.17
CA ASN A 125 -26.59 -18.56 1.40
C ASN A 125 -27.11 -19.93 0.92
N ILE A 126 -26.26 -20.97 0.88
CA ILE A 126 -26.60 -22.33 0.45
C ILE A 126 -26.52 -23.34 1.59
N GLU A 127 -26.28 -22.91 2.84
CA GLU A 127 -26.08 -23.75 4.04
C GLU A 127 -27.22 -24.77 4.26
N SER A 128 -28.45 -24.41 3.91
CA SER A 128 -29.61 -25.32 4.03
C SER A 128 -29.72 -26.33 2.89
N SER A 129 -28.71 -26.45 2.02
CA SER A 129 -28.71 -27.46 0.96
C SER A 129 -27.88 -28.68 1.39
N ASP A 130 -28.46 -29.87 1.32
CA ASP A 130 -27.76 -31.16 1.52
C ASP A 130 -26.87 -31.54 0.31
N LEU A 131 -26.30 -30.55 -0.39
CA LEU A 131 -25.54 -30.76 -1.61
C LEU A 131 -24.06 -30.87 -1.27
N ASN A 132 -23.39 -31.91 -1.79
CA ASN A 132 -21.94 -31.97 -1.74
C ASN A 132 -21.36 -31.14 -2.90
N LEU A 133 -20.58 -30.13 -2.59
CA LEU A 133 -20.02 -29.20 -3.58
C LEU A 133 -19.03 -29.91 -4.52
N ASP A 134 -18.27 -30.89 -4.03
CA ASP A 134 -17.32 -31.65 -4.84
C ASP A 134 -18.04 -32.43 -5.96
N ASP A 135 -19.14 -33.11 -5.63
CA ASP A 135 -19.94 -33.87 -6.61
C ASP A 135 -20.49 -32.95 -7.70
N LEU A 136 -20.73 -31.68 -7.36
CA LEU A 136 -21.28 -30.68 -8.28
C LEU A 136 -20.23 -30.12 -9.23
N PHE A 137 -18.99 -29.92 -8.77
CA PHE A 137 -17.91 -29.40 -9.60
C PHE A 137 -17.32 -30.46 -10.56
N GLU A 138 -17.36 -31.74 -10.18
CA GLU A 138 -16.84 -32.83 -11.00
C GLU A 138 -17.75 -33.22 -12.17
N CYS A 139 -19.00 -32.72 -12.23
CA CYS A 139 -19.95 -33.05 -13.26
C CYS A 139 -19.71 -32.36 -14.59
N GLU A 140 -19.15 -33.05 -15.59
CA GLU A 140 -18.94 -32.51 -16.94
C GLU A 140 -20.24 -32.35 -17.74
N TYR A 141 -21.22 -33.24 -17.56
CA TYR A 141 -22.42 -33.32 -18.39
C TYR A 141 -23.60 -32.47 -17.91
N ILE A 142 -23.55 -32.03 -16.67
CA ILE A 142 -24.54 -31.12 -16.08
C ILE A 142 -23.88 -29.79 -15.70
N LYS A 143 -24.67 -28.75 -15.84
CA LYS A 143 -24.29 -27.39 -15.43
C LYS A 143 -25.18 -26.96 -14.30
N ILE A 144 -24.54 -26.50 -13.22
CA ILE A 144 -25.17 -26.09 -11.99
C ILE A 144 -24.95 -24.61 -11.80
N ARG A 145 -26.00 -23.90 -11.43
CA ARG A 145 -25.95 -22.46 -11.18
C ARG A 145 -26.61 -22.17 -9.84
N PHE A 146 -25.81 -21.69 -8.91
CA PHE A 146 -26.29 -21.12 -7.67
C PHE A 146 -26.58 -19.64 -7.82
N GLY A 147 -27.61 -19.16 -7.14
CA GLY A 147 -27.93 -17.74 -7.19
C GLY A 147 -29.17 -17.38 -6.41
N ARG A 148 -29.63 -16.18 -6.65
CA ARG A 148 -30.89 -15.69 -6.11
C ARG A 148 -31.82 -15.23 -7.22
N LEU A 149 -33.08 -15.45 -7.02
CA LEU A 149 -34.16 -15.08 -7.92
C LEU A 149 -35.17 -14.19 -7.18
N PRO A 150 -35.64 -13.08 -7.76
CA PRO A 150 -36.72 -12.30 -7.15
C PRO A 150 -37.96 -13.20 -6.91
N LEU A 151 -38.61 -13.05 -5.75
CA LEU A 151 -39.78 -13.88 -5.37
C LEU A 151 -40.89 -13.88 -6.44
N ASP A 152 -41.16 -12.69 -7.03
CA ASP A 152 -42.13 -12.56 -8.12
C ASP A 152 -41.73 -13.35 -9.37
N SER A 153 -40.44 -13.63 -9.56
CA SER A 153 -39.93 -14.40 -10.70
C SER A 153 -39.97 -15.90 -10.43
N VAL A 154 -39.94 -16.35 -9.17
CA VAL A 154 -40.08 -17.76 -8.82
C VAL A 154 -41.43 -18.30 -9.30
N GLU A 155 -42.52 -17.52 -9.11
CA GLU A 155 -43.86 -17.92 -9.60
C GLU A 155 -43.90 -18.03 -11.14
N LYS A 156 -43.12 -17.22 -11.86
CA LYS A 156 -43.06 -17.26 -13.34
C LYS A 156 -42.39 -18.51 -13.87
N LEU A 157 -41.58 -19.23 -13.09
CA LEU A 157 -40.97 -20.49 -13.49
C LEU A 157 -42.00 -21.55 -13.91
N GLN A 158 -43.25 -21.46 -13.42
CA GLN A 158 -44.32 -22.33 -13.87
C GLN A 158 -44.55 -22.32 -15.39
N TYR A 159 -44.25 -21.21 -16.08
CA TYR A 159 -44.41 -21.11 -17.53
C TYR A 159 -43.30 -21.83 -18.30
N TYR A 160 -42.19 -22.16 -17.64
CA TYR A 160 -41.02 -22.82 -18.22
C TYR A 160 -40.87 -24.29 -17.82
N ARG A 161 -41.91 -24.92 -17.23
CA ARG A 161 -41.88 -26.32 -16.74
C ARG A 161 -41.49 -27.36 -17.80
N ASN A 162 -41.66 -27.06 -19.07
CA ASN A 162 -41.33 -27.96 -20.17
C ASN A 162 -39.85 -27.83 -20.64
N HIS A 163 -39.07 -26.93 -20.07
CA HIS A 163 -37.67 -26.81 -20.36
C HIS A 163 -36.82 -27.74 -19.52
N PRO A 164 -35.65 -28.18 -20.05
CA PRO A 164 -34.81 -29.21 -19.46
C PRO A 164 -33.93 -28.68 -18.32
N PHE A 165 -34.56 -28.25 -17.23
CA PHE A 165 -33.88 -27.87 -16.00
C PHE A 165 -34.59 -28.39 -14.76
N VAL A 166 -33.82 -28.54 -13.68
CA VAL A 166 -34.32 -28.81 -12.34
C VAL A 166 -34.05 -27.54 -11.52
N PHE A 167 -35.04 -27.09 -10.76
CA PHE A 167 -34.96 -25.93 -9.90
C PHE A 167 -35.22 -26.31 -8.47
N LYS A 168 -34.41 -25.87 -7.53
CA LYS A 168 -34.59 -26.04 -6.11
C LYS A 168 -34.30 -24.74 -5.38
N SER A 169 -35.24 -24.28 -4.57
CA SER A 169 -35.06 -23.19 -3.60
C SER A 169 -34.65 -23.75 -2.25
N PHE A 170 -33.74 -23.08 -1.55
CA PHE A 170 -33.27 -23.48 -0.21
C PHE A 170 -33.73 -22.51 0.87
N ASN A 171 -33.67 -21.21 0.59
CA ASN A 171 -33.96 -20.15 1.53
C ASN A 171 -34.59 -18.98 0.78
N SER A 172 -35.35 -18.13 1.50
CA SER A 172 -35.91 -16.90 0.93
C SER A 172 -35.99 -15.83 2.01
N ASP A 173 -35.70 -14.59 1.61
CA ASP A 173 -35.95 -13.40 2.38
C ASP A 173 -37.22 -12.68 1.85
N GLN A 174 -37.42 -11.41 2.20
CA GLN A 174 -38.60 -10.63 1.76
C GLN A 174 -38.59 -10.28 0.27
N THR A 175 -37.48 -10.39 -0.44
CA THR A 175 -37.28 -9.92 -1.81
C THR A 175 -36.82 -11.02 -2.75
N TYR A 176 -35.95 -11.90 -2.28
CA TYR A 176 -35.25 -12.90 -3.08
C TYR A 176 -35.42 -14.31 -2.52
N SER A 177 -35.40 -15.30 -3.40
CA SER A 177 -35.24 -16.71 -3.08
C SER A 177 -33.86 -17.19 -3.52
N TRP A 178 -33.12 -17.77 -2.57
CA TRP A 178 -31.85 -18.44 -2.81
C TRP A 178 -32.09 -19.81 -3.38
N CYS A 179 -31.50 -20.10 -4.53
CA CYS A 179 -31.87 -21.28 -5.29
C CYS A 179 -30.72 -21.84 -6.12
N VAL A 180 -30.92 -23.04 -6.61
CA VAL A 180 -30.07 -23.68 -7.62
C VAL A 180 -30.94 -24.08 -8.82
N TYR A 181 -30.40 -23.95 -10.01
CA TYR A 181 -30.91 -24.70 -11.13
C TYR A 181 -29.81 -25.54 -11.76
N ILE A 182 -30.23 -26.68 -12.30
CA ILE A 182 -29.38 -27.70 -12.89
C ILE A 182 -29.91 -27.95 -14.30
N THR A 183 -29.02 -27.93 -15.27
CA THR A 183 -29.34 -28.26 -16.65
C THR A 183 -28.23 -29.11 -17.27
N THR A 184 -28.49 -29.72 -18.42
CA THR A 184 -27.41 -30.40 -19.16
C THR A 184 -26.60 -29.42 -19.98
N ALA A 185 -25.32 -29.72 -20.24
CA ALA A 185 -24.43 -28.89 -21.02
C ALA A 185 -25.01 -28.52 -22.42
N LYS A 186 -25.82 -29.38 -23.00
CA LYS A 186 -26.48 -29.15 -24.26
C LYS A 186 -27.48 -27.99 -24.27
N PHE A 187 -28.14 -27.75 -23.15
CA PHE A 187 -29.20 -26.74 -23.00
C PHE A 187 -28.77 -25.56 -22.13
N GLU A 188 -27.49 -25.50 -21.77
CA GLU A 188 -26.94 -24.46 -20.88
C GLU A 188 -27.35 -23.06 -21.33
N GLY A 189 -27.10 -22.69 -22.60
CA GLY A 189 -27.38 -21.36 -23.12
C GLY A 189 -28.87 -21.00 -23.10
N ASP A 190 -29.74 -21.94 -23.47
CA ASP A 190 -31.19 -21.71 -23.47
C ASP A 190 -31.74 -21.51 -22.07
N VAL A 191 -31.28 -22.33 -21.13
CA VAL A 191 -31.71 -22.26 -19.72
C VAL A 191 -31.13 -21.04 -19.02
N ASP A 192 -29.86 -20.72 -19.25
CA ASP A 192 -29.22 -19.51 -18.70
C ASP A 192 -29.94 -18.22 -19.19
N ASN A 193 -30.40 -18.20 -20.44
CA ASN A 193 -31.21 -17.10 -20.96
C ASN A 193 -32.58 -16.98 -20.30
N ILE A 194 -33.26 -18.10 -19.99
CA ILE A 194 -34.53 -18.11 -19.25
C ILE A 194 -34.31 -17.48 -17.88
N PHE A 195 -33.33 -17.96 -17.12
CA PHE A 195 -33.07 -17.46 -15.78
C PHE A 195 -32.59 -15.99 -15.78
N SER A 196 -31.80 -15.60 -16.77
CA SER A 196 -31.39 -14.20 -16.99
C SER A 196 -32.61 -13.29 -17.23
N SER A 197 -33.58 -13.73 -18.03
CA SER A 197 -34.82 -12.98 -18.29
C SER A 197 -35.70 -12.83 -17.05
N LEU A 198 -35.51 -13.70 -16.07
CA LEU A 198 -36.20 -13.69 -14.77
C LEU A 198 -35.40 -12.92 -13.69
N TYR A 199 -34.32 -12.22 -14.09
CA TYR A 199 -33.43 -11.46 -13.19
C TYR A 199 -32.70 -12.36 -12.17
N PHE A 200 -32.28 -13.56 -12.59
CA PHE A 200 -31.45 -14.42 -11.76
C PHE A 200 -30.06 -13.80 -11.60
N GLU A 201 -29.66 -13.59 -10.36
CA GLU A 201 -28.31 -13.14 -10.00
C GLU A 201 -27.48 -14.35 -9.58
N ARG A 202 -26.49 -14.69 -10.42
CA ARG A 202 -25.62 -15.84 -10.21
C ARG A 202 -24.64 -15.60 -9.07
N ILE A 203 -24.55 -16.56 -8.16
CA ILE A 203 -23.49 -16.68 -7.16
C ILE A 203 -22.43 -17.61 -7.72
N ARG A 204 -21.17 -17.21 -7.60
CA ARG A 204 -20.04 -18.07 -7.97
C ARG A 204 -19.41 -18.57 -6.68
N ILE A 205 -19.61 -19.83 -6.38
CA ILE A 205 -18.90 -20.51 -5.30
C ILE A 205 -17.49 -20.78 -5.84
N PRO A 206 -16.41 -20.33 -5.16
CA PRO A 206 -15.06 -20.60 -5.59
C PRO A 206 -14.76 -22.11 -5.62
N GLU A 207 -13.95 -22.57 -6.56
CA GLU A 207 -13.60 -23.97 -6.74
C GLU A 207 -12.77 -24.55 -5.58
N PHE A 208 -12.16 -23.71 -4.76
CA PHE A 208 -11.40 -24.12 -3.58
C PHE A 208 -12.30 -24.49 -2.38
N VAL A 209 -13.61 -24.26 -2.49
CA VAL A 209 -14.57 -24.59 -1.43
C VAL A 209 -15.05 -26.04 -1.63
N HIS A 210 -14.77 -26.91 -0.67
CA HIS A 210 -15.00 -28.35 -0.77
C HIS A 210 -15.98 -28.89 0.28
N GLY A 211 -16.55 -30.05 0.03
CA GLY A 211 -17.42 -30.77 0.96
C GLY A 211 -18.85 -30.24 1.02
N THR A 212 -19.51 -30.43 2.17
CA THR A 212 -20.85 -29.87 2.40
C THR A 212 -20.76 -28.38 2.75
N PRO A 213 -21.82 -27.58 2.51
CA PRO A 213 -21.80 -26.15 2.86
C PRO A 213 -21.49 -25.88 4.34
N GLU A 214 -21.95 -26.71 5.26
CA GLU A 214 -21.65 -26.59 6.69
C GLU A 214 -20.16 -26.81 6.94
N ARG A 215 -19.57 -27.84 6.34
CA ARG A 215 -18.15 -28.15 6.51
C ARG A 215 -17.28 -27.07 5.85
N ALA A 216 -17.66 -26.62 4.67
CA ALA A 216 -16.98 -25.52 3.96
C ALA A 216 -16.99 -24.24 4.77
N LYS A 217 -18.11 -23.90 5.40
CA LYS A 217 -18.25 -22.75 6.31
C LYS A 217 -17.31 -22.85 7.52
N GLU A 218 -17.24 -24.00 8.17
CA GLU A 218 -16.33 -24.23 9.30
C GLU A 218 -14.87 -24.03 8.87
N MET A 219 -14.47 -24.66 7.75
CA MET A 219 -13.10 -24.56 7.25
C MET A 219 -12.72 -23.13 6.86
N LEU A 220 -13.59 -22.41 6.13
CA LEU A 220 -13.34 -21.03 5.76
C LEU A 220 -13.23 -20.12 6.99
N GLN A 221 -14.05 -20.34 8.03
CA GLN A 221 -13.96 -19.56 9.26
C GLN A 221 -12.66 -19.85 10.01
N GLU A 222 -12.23 -21.12 10.10
CA GLU A 222 -10.96 -21.51 10.72
C GLU A 222 -9.75 -20.88 9.98
N GLU A 223 -9.79 -20.86 8.63
CA GLU A 223 -8.75 -20.22 7.82
C GLU A 223 -8.71 -18.71 8.04
N ILE A 224 -9.87 -18.03 7.98
CA ILE A 224 -9.96 -16.59 8.25
C ILE A 224 -9.41 -16.26 9.64
N ASP A 225 -9.81 -17.00 10.67
CA ASP A 225 -9.36 -16.77 12.04
C ASP A 225 -7.83 -16.95 12.16
N SER A 226 -7.28 -17.97 11.49
CA SER A 226 -5.83 -18.21 11.42
C SER A 226 -5.09 -17.06 10.71
N ASP A 227 -5.59 -16.63 9.55
CA ASP A 227 -4.95 -15.59 8.75
C ASP A 227 -5.04 -14.21 9.42
N VAL A 228 -6.10 -13.91 10.15
CA VAL A 228 -6.23 -12.71 10.98
C VAL A 228 -5.18 -12.69 12.09
N LEU A 229 -4.89 -13.83 12.72
CA LEU A 229 -3.81 -13.93 13.71
C LEU A 229 -2.43 -13.72 13.08
N GLN A 230 -2.21 -14.28 11.88
CA GLN A 230 -0.97 -14.06 11.14
C GLN A 230 -0.82 -12.58 10.73
N LEU A 231 -1.90 -11.95 10.28
CA LEU A 231 -1.92 -10.52 9.93
C LEU A 231 -1.53 -9.65 11.13
N ALA A 232 -2.09 -9.93 12.31
CA ALA A 232 -1.72 -9.22 13.53
C ALA A 232 -0.24 -9.38 13.87
N HIS A 233 0.33 -10.58 13.69
CA HIS A 233 1.75 -10.81 13.90
C HIS A 233 2.62 -10.04 12.90
N VAL A 234 2.23 -9.97 11.63
CA VAL A 234 2.94 -9.18 10.61
C VAL A 234 2.90 -7.69 10.96
N ASP A 235 1.76 -7.17 11.45
CA ASP A 235 1.64 -5.79 11.92
C ASP A 235 2.58 -5.51 13.10
N GLU A 236 2.71 -6.44 14.07
CA GLU A 236 3.68 -6.35 15.16
C GLU A 236 5.13 -6.29 14.64
N VAL A 237 5.48 -7.13 13.66
CA VAL A 237 6.82 -7.13 13.03
C VAL A 237 7.09 -5.80 12.34
N MET A 238 6.10 -5.24 11.62
CA MET A 238 6.26 -3.94 10.96
C MET A 238 6.48 -2.81 11.96
N GLU A 239 5.74 -2.79 13.07
CA GLU A 239 5.93 -1.80 14.14
C GLU A 239 7.29 -1.99 14.87
N ALA A 240 7.74 -3.22 15.05
CA ALA A 240 9.07 -3.50 15.60
C ALA A 240 10.19 -2.94 14.70
N ILE A 241 10.08 -3.12 13.37
CA ILE A 241 11.04 -2.56 12.41
C ILE A 241 11.08 -1.04 12.50
N LYS A 242 9.92 -0.37 12.59
CA LYS A 242 9.82 1.09 12.77
C LYS A 242 10.49 1.55 14.08
N ALA A 243 10.26 0.82 15.15
CA ALA A 243 10.87 1.13 16.44
C ALA A 243 12.40 0.96 16.41
N GLU A 244 12.89 -0.12 15.80
CA GLU A 244 14.33 -0.39 15.65
C GLU A 244 15.04 0.72 14.85
N CYS A 245 14.46 1.18 13.75
CA CYS A 245 15.11 2.16 12.87
C CYS A 245 14.94 3.61 13.31
N SER A 246 14.04 3.91 14.25
CA SER A 246 13.64 5.28 14.60
C SER A 246 14.81 6.21 14.96
N ASP A 247 15.75 5.76 15.78
CA ASP A 247 16.88 6.58 16.22
C ASP A 247 17.93 6.71 15.11
N GLU A 248 18.17 5.65 14.33
CA GLU A 248 19.09 5.68 13.20
C GLU A 248 18.54 6.59 12.08
N PHE A 249 17.25 6.54 11.80
CA PHE A 249 16.61 7.41 10.82
C PHE A 249 16.61 8.88 11.25
N ALA A 250 16.45 9.16 12.54
CA ALA A 250 16.58 10.50 13.09
C ALA A 250 18.01 11.05 12.90
N TYR A 251 19.02 10.21 13.12
CA TYR A 251 20.41 10.56 12.86
C TYR A 251 20.68 10.80 11.37
N ILE A 252 20.28 9.88 10.50
CA ILE A 252 20.46 9.98 9.05
C ILE A 252 19.76 11.23 8.50
N LYS A 253 18.52 11.51 8.94
CA LYS A 253 17.81 12.75 8.57
C LYS A 253 18.63 13.98 8.90
N ALA A 254 19.06 14.08 10.16
CA ALA A 254 19.79 15.23 10.62
C ALA A 254 21.10 15.45 9.84
N GLU A 255 21.84 14.38 9.53
CA GLU A 255 23.07 14.46 8.75
C GLU A 255 22.80 14.82 7.28
N LEU A 256 21.83 14.19 6.64
CA LEU A 256 21.50 14.47 5.24
C LEU A 256 20.97 15.90 5.05
N GLU A 257 20.09 16.36 5.95
CA GLU A 257 19.61 17.75 5.93
C GLU A 257 20.73 18.74 6.15
N PHE A 258 21.63 18.45 7.09
CA PHE A 258 22.79 19.28 7.40
C PHE A 258 23.73 19.40 6.20
N ILE A 259 24.10 18.29 5.56
CA ILE A 259 24.94 18.28 4.37
C ILE A 259 24.24 19.03 3.23
N ASN A 260 22.94 18.74 3.02
CA ASN A 260 22.15 19.42 2.00
C ASN A 260 22.13 20.94 2.20
N HIS A 261 21.90 21.42 3.42
CA HIS A 261 21.91 22.85 3.74
C HIS A 261 23.29 23.48 3.50
N THR A 262 24.37 22.76 3.81
CA THR A 262 25.73 23.24 3.55
C THR A 262 25.99 23.42 2.04
N TYR A 263 25.59 22.45 1.22
CA TYR A 263 25.70 22.56 -0.24
C TYR A 263 24.78 23.63 -0.82
N GLU A 264 23.57 23.76 -0.31
CA GLU A 264 22.67 24.85 -0.71
C GLU A 264 23.25 26.24 -0.36
N ALA A 265 23.93 26.35 0.79
CA ALA A 265 24.59 27.59 1.20
C ALA A 265 25.77 27.98 0.28
N ARG A 266 26.42 27.02 -0.41
CA ARG A 266 27.49 27.31 -1.38
C ARG A 266 27.04 28.18 -2.56
N LYS A 267 25.74 28.20 -2.88
CA LYS A 267 25.15 29.10 -3.91
C LYS A 267 25.34 30.58 -3.60
N TYR A 268 25.60 30.93 -2.35
CA TYR A 268 25.82 32.29 -1.90
C TYR A 268 27.28 32.66 -1.83
N VAL A 269 28.18 31.78 -2.27
CA VAL A 269 29.61 31.94 -2.23
C VAL A 269 30.19 32.08 -3.64
N VAL A 270 31.16 32.93 -3.79
CA VAL A 270 31.97 33.06 -5.00
C VAL A 270 33.43 32.75 -4.65
N GLY A 271 34.11 32.05 -5.54
CA GLY A 271 35.53 31.72 -5.43
C GLY A 271 36.34 32.30 -6.60
N LEU A 272 37.64 32.48 -6.37
CA LEU A 272 38.62 32.84 -7.40
C LEU A 272 39.30 31.59 -7.92
#